data_77e0ff26434c7f6bd93693714ddce2c1
#
_entry.id   77e0ff26434c7f6bd93693714ddce2c1
#
_cell.length_a   1.000
_cell.length_b   1.000
_cell.length_c   1.000
_cell.angle_alpha   90.00
_cell.angle_beta   90.00
_cell.angle_gamma   90.00
#
_symmetry.space_group_name_H-M   'P 1'
#
loop_
_entity.id
_entity.type
_entity.pdbx_description
1 polymer ?
#
loop_
_entity_poly.entity_id
_entity_poly.type
_entity_poly.pdbx_seq_one_letter_code
_entity_poly.pdbx_strand_id
1 'polypeptide(L)'
;MRGSYIERIQKLSEKLSDPNLAVRARKMDSNTFSRNRKMSLKDILLCCLSKKGLTTALELRNYFKQKGDLYMEISKQGYLQQRKRLNPEVFSYLNDEYLADFYHSSEPKLWNGFLLLAIDGSKAEIPNSVENRERFGKSNNQHSELGQIRALVSSMYDILNQFYLDIEISHIS
;
A
#
# COMPACT_ATOMS: atom_id res chain seq x y z
N MET A 1 -5.28 -21.36 16.17
CA MET A 1 -5.00 -19.94 15.82
C MET A 1 -3.78 -19.72 14.91
N ARG A 2 -2.61 -20.36 15.13
CA ARG A 2 -1.42 -20.19 14.23
C ARG A 2 -1.64 -20.71 12.80
N GLY A 3 -2.37 -21.83 12.60
CA GLY A 3 -2.64 -22.38 11.27
C GLY A 3 -3.42 -21.42 10.37
N SER A 4 -4.48 -20.84 10.88
CA SER A 4 -5.33 -19.88 10.14
C SER A 4 -4.56 -18.63 9.65
N TYR A 5 -3.57 -18.13 10.42
CA TYR A 5 -2.74 -17.00 10.00
C TYR A 5 -1.79 -17.38 8.86
N ILE A 6 -1.14 -18.54 8.95
CA ILE A 6 -0.22 -19.03 7.91
C ILE A 6 -0.97 -19.29 6.62
N GLU A 7 -2.14 -19.92 6.68
CA GLU A 7 -2.99 -20.17 5.51
C GLU A 7 -3.39 -18.87 4.80
N ARG A 8 -3.76 -17.82 5.55
CA ARG A 8 -4.10 -16.51 4.96
C ARG A 8 -2.90 -15.86 4.28
N ILE A 9 -1.71 -15.94 4.87
CA ILE A 9 -0.48 -15.43 4.24
C ILE A 9 -0.15 -16.20 2.96
N GLN A 10 -0.36 -17.53 2.95
CA GLN A 10 -0.18 -18.35 1.76
C GLN A 10 -1.16 -17.95 0.65
N LYS A 11 -2.45 -17.83 0.94
CA LYS A 11 -3.48 -17.35 -0.01
C LYS A 11 -3.15 -15.96 -0.56
N LEU A 12 -2.71 -15.03 0.30
CA LEU A 12 -2.27 -13.71 -0.16
C LEU A 12 -1.05 -13.81 -1.08
N SER A 13 -0.09 -14.68 -0.77
CA SER A 13 1.08 -14.92 -1.63
C SER A 13 0.70 -15.52 -2.99
N GLU A 14 -0.30 -16.40 -3.03
CA GLU A 14 -0.87 -16.96 -4.27
C GLU A 14 -1.55 -15.87 -5.09
N LYS A 15 -2.37 -15.01 -4.47
CA LYS A 15 -2.99 -13.85 -5.13
C LYS A 15 -1.98 -12.86 -5.70
N LEU A 16 -0.88 -12.61 -4.99
CA LEU A 16 0.23 -11.80 -5.49
C LEU A 16 0.91 -12.39 -6.73
N SER A 17 0.71 -13.68 -7.00
CA SER A 17 1.24 -14.39 -8.17
C SER A 17 0.19 -14.62 -9.27
N ASP A 18 -1.07 -14.21 -9.04
CA ASP A 18 -2.17 -14.36 -10.00
C ASP A 18 -1.94 -13.45 -11.22
N PRO A 19 -1.95 -13.99 -12.46
CA PRO A 19 -1.88 -13.19 -13.67
C PRO A 19 -2.95 -12.10 -13.77
N ASN A 20 -4.15 -12.34 -13.24
CA ASN A 20 -5.26 -11.38 -13.23
C ASN A 20 -4.95 -10.15 -12.37
N LEU A 21 -4.10 -10.28 -11.35
CA LEU A 21 -3.65 -9.14 -10.56
C LEU A 21 -2.91 -8.10 -11.41
N ALA A 22 -2.19 -8.55 -12.46
CA ALA A 22 -1.51 -7.64 -13.38
C ALA A 22 -2.48 -6.73 -14.13
N VAL A 23 -3.69 -7.17 -14.43
CA VAL A 23 -4.72 -6.35 -15.07
C VAL A 23 -5.20 -5.25 -14.12
N ARG A 24 -5.46 -5.58 -12.86
CA ARG A 24 -5.88 -4.61 -11.84
C ARG A 24 -4.76 -3.63 -11.44
N ALA A 25 -3.52 -4.11 -11.46
CA ALA A 25 -2.36 -3.30 -11.13
C ALA A 25 -1.96 -2.30 -12.23
N ARG A 26 -2.56 -2.37 -13.43
CA ARG A 26 -2.29 -1.45 -14.53
C ARG A 26 -3.09 -0.17 -14.38
N LYS A 27 -2.50 0.95 -14.74
CA LYS A 27 -3.27 2.15 -15.07
C LYS A 27 -4.02 1.90 -16.38
N MET A 28 -5.17 2.54 -16.56
CA MET A 28 -5.99 2.43 -17.77
C MET A 28 -5.12 2.59 -19.03
N ASP A 29 -5.41 1.80 -20.05
CA ASP A 29 -4.75 1.80 -21.36
C ASP A 29 -3.25 1.46 -21.40
N SER A 30 -2.75 0.77 -20.38
CA SER A 30 -1.34 0.39 -20.34
C SER A 30 -1.13 -1.12 -20.42
N ASN A 31 -0.18 -1.55 -21.27
CA ASN A 31 0.34 -2.93 -21.33
C ASN A 31 1.47 -3.16 -20.29
N THR A 32 1.45 -2.42 -19.19
CA THR A 32 2.44 -2.52 -18.13
C THR A 32 2.31 -3.88 -17.42
N PHE A 33 3.41 -4.42 -16.94
CA PHE A 33 3.47 -5.72 -16.23
C PHE A 33 3.10 -6.96 -17.08
N SER A 34 3.01 -6.83 -18.42
CA SER A 34 2.77 -7.97 -19.33
C SER A 34 4.06 -8.72 -19.69
N ARG A 35 5.22 -8.10 -19.55
CA ARG A 35 6.52 -8.68 -19.92
C ARG A 35 7.30 -9.08 -18.67
N ASN A 36 8.02 -10.20 -18.77
CA ASN A 36 8.95 -10.59 -17.74
C ASN A 36 10.13 -9.60 -17.70
N ARG A 37 10.25 -8.85 -16.61
CA ARG A 37 11.30 -7.85 -16.38
C ARG A 37 12.16 -8.27 -15.20
N LYS A 38 13.30 -7.60 -14.99
CA LYS A 38 14.19 -7.82 -13.84
C LYS A 38 13.47 -7.79 -12.50
N MET A 39 12.38 -7.04 -12.39
CA MET A 39 11.52 -6.99 -11.21
C MET A 39 10.10 -7.32 -11.61
N SER A 40 9.54 -8.37 -11.03
CA SER A 40 8.15 -8.80 -11.26
C SER A 40 7.16 -7.82 -10.62
N LEU A 41 5.88 -7.88 -11.02
CA LEU A 41 4.82 -7.14 -10.33
C LEU A 41 4.77 -7.49 -8.83
N LYS A 42 4.87 -8.78 -8.51
CA LYS A 42 4.92 -9.27 -7.13
C LYS A 42 6.05 -8.60 -6.34
N ASP A 43 7.25 -8.50 -6.91
CA ASP A 43 8.38 -7.86 -6.26
C ASP A 43 8.14 -6.36 -6.04
N ILE A 44 7.50 -5.67 -6.99
CA ILE A 44 7.16 -4.25 -6.87
C ILE A 44 6.17 -4.04 -5.72
N LEU A 45 5.11 -4.85 -5.65
CA LEU A 45 4.10 -4.79 -4.61
C LEU A 45 4.71 -5.10 -3.23
N LEU A 46 5.48 -6.17 -3.11
CA LEU A 46 6.13 -6.55 -1.87
C LEU A 46 7.14 -5.49 -1.42
N CYS A 47 7.91 -4.90 -2.35
CA CYS A 47 8.82 -3.80 -2.02
C CYS A 47 8.07 -2.55 -1.55
N CYS A 48 6.86 -2.27 -2.06
CA CYS A 48 6.02 -1.19 -1.56
C CYS A 48 5.50 -1.48 -0.15
N LEU A 49 5.08 -2.71 0.13
CA LEU A 49 4.52 -3.13 1.42
C LEU A 49 5.58 -3.28 2.52
N SER A 50 6.81 -3.65 2.16
CA SER A 50 7.90 -3.91 3.12
C SER A 50 8.73 -2.68 3.50
N LYS A 51 8.32 -1.48 3.10
CA LYS A 51 9.05 -0.23 3.38
C LYS A 51 9.21 0.03 4.87
N LYS A 52 10.42 0.49 5.25
CA LYS A 52 10.81 0.83 6.63
C LYS A 52 11.17 2.31 6.81
N GLY A 53 10.81 3.18 5.85
CA GLY A 53 11.13 4.60 5.90
C GLY A 53 12.58 4.94 5.52
N LEU A 54 13.30 4.01 4.91
CA LEU A 54 14.67 4.24 4.43
C LEU A 54 14.68 4.89 3.05
N THR A 55 15.86 5.26 2.56
CA THR A 55 15.99 5.71 1.17
C THR A 55 15.61 4.59 0.20
N THR A 56 15.04 4.94 -0.95
CA THR A 56 14.60 3.95 -1.94
C THR A 56 15.70 2.97 -2.35
N ALA A 57 16.96 3.42 -2.41
CA ALA A 57 18.08 2.55 -2.74
C ALA A 57 18.37 1.51 -1.65
N LEU A 58 18.31 1.91 -0.38
CA LEU A 58 18.47 1.01 0.77
C LEU A 58 17.29 0.03 0.90
N GLU A 59 16.05 0.49 0.66
CA GLU A 59 14.88 -0.38 0.66
C GLU A 59 15.00 -1.49 -0.39
N LEU A 60 15.38 -1.14 -1.62
CA LEU A 60 15.61 -2.10 -2.69
C LEU A 60 16.71 -3.11 -2.34
N ARG A 61 17.86 -2.62 -1.85
CA ARG A 61 18.97 -3.48 -1.43
C ARG A 61 18.53 -4.46 -0.33
N ASN A 62 17.82 -3.97 0.68
CA ASN A 62 17.34 -4.80 1.78
C ASN A 62 16.32 -5.83 1.31
N TYR A 63 15.41 -5.44 0.42
CA TYR A 63 14.42 -6.34 -0.17
C TYR A 63 15.08 -7.51 -0.91
N PHE A 64 16.02 -7.23 -1.83
CA PHE A 64 16.70 -8.28 -2.59
C PHE A 64 17.62 -9.13 -1.72
N LYS A 65 18.27 -8.54 -0.71
CA LYS A 65 19.04 -9.30 0.29
C LYS A 65 18.16 -10.31 1.04
N GLN A 66 16.96 -9.90 1.48
CA GLN A 66 16.02 -10.79 2.16
C GLN A 66 15.48 -11.88 1.23
N LYS A 67 15.31 -11.57 -0.05
CA LYS A 67 14.88 -12.54 -1.07
C LYS A 67 15.98 -13.57 -1.41
N GLY A 68 17.22 -13.35 -0.97
CA GLY A 68 18.37 -14.20 -1.32
C GLY A 68 18.97 -13.89 -2.70
N ASP A 69 18.54 -12.82 -3.34
CA ASP A 69 18.98 -12.42 -4.68
C ASP A 69 19.99 -11.27 -4.60
N LEU A 70 21.21 -11.62 -4.18
CA LEU A 70 22.29 -10.65 -3.94
C LEU A 70 22.84 -10.01 -5.22
N TYR A 71 22.56 -10.59 -6.38
CA TYR A 71 23.09 -10.15 -7.68
C TYR A 71 22.06 -9.38 -8.50
N MET A 72 20.82 -9.22 -8.01
CA MET A 72 19.81 -8.46 -8.71
C MET A 72 20.10 -6.96 -8.60
N GLU A 73 20.66 -6.40 -9.64
CA GLU A 73 20.84 -4.95 -9.77
C GLU A 73 19.65 -4.32 -10.51
N ILE A 74 18.79 -3.66 -9.76
CA ILE A 74 17.82 -2.73 -10.32
C ILE A 74 18.17 -1.30 -9.86
N SER A 75 18.22 -0.37 -10.81
CA SER A 75 18.47 1.02 -10.45
C SER A 75 17.26 1.63 -9.72
N LYS A 76 17.51 2.59 -8.82
CA LYS A 76 16.46 3.39 -8.17
C LYS A 76 15.48 3.97 -9.19
N GLN A 77 16.00 4.51 -10.31
CA GLN A 77 15.16 5.08 -11.38
C GLN A 77 14.27 4.02 -12.04
N GLY A 78 14.82 2.85 -12.35
CA GLY A 78 14.07 1.74 -12.95
C GLY A 78 12.90 1.29 -12.05
N TYR A 79 13.14 1.15 -10.75
CA TYR A 79 12.09 0.84 -9.78
C TYR A 79 11.03 1.95 -9.71
N LEU A 80 11.43 3.21 -9.57
CA LEU A 80 10.51 4.33 -9.47
C LEU A 80 9.65 4.48 -10.72
N GLN A 81 10.21 4.25 -11.92
CA GLN A 81 9.44 4.22 -13.16
C GLN A 81 8.40 3.10 -13.18
N GLN A 82 8.74 1.89 -12.72
CA GLN A 82 7.78 0.78 -12.62
C GLN A 82 6.70 1.09 -11.59
N ARG A 83 7.07 1.59 -10.42
CA ARG A 83 6.12 1.99 -9.38
C ARG A 83 5.15 3.08 -9.84
N LYS A 84 5.63 4.08 -10.62
CA LYS A 84 4.76 5.16 -11.16
C LYS A 84 3.66 4.62 -12.09
N ARG A 85 3.88 3.47 -12.72
CA ARG A 85 2.91 2.81 -13.63
C ARG A 85 1.90 1.93 -12.89
N LEU A 86 2.11 1.71 -11.60
CA LEU A 86 1.22 0.92 -10.77
C LEU A 86 -0.06 1.72 -10.50
N ASN A 87 -1.23 1.07 -10.68
CA ASN A 87 -2.48 1.58 -10.17
C ASN A 87 -2.53 1.35 -8.65
N PRO A 88 -2.62 2.40 -7.81
CA PRO A 88 -2.64 2.24 -6.35
C PRO A 88 -3.86 1.45 -5.84
N GLU A 89 -4.96 1.40 -6.57
CA GLU A 89 -6.16 0.62 -6.21
C GLU A 89 -5.88 -0.88 -6.04
N VAL A 90 -4.76 -1.38 -6.57
CA VAL A 90 -4.35 -2.75 -6.35
C VAL A 90 -4.13 -3.07 -4.87
N PHE A 91 -3.71 -2.08 -4.07
CA PHE A 91 -3.51 -2.28 -2.63
C PHE A 91 -4.84 -2.37 -1.87
N SER A 92 -5.82 -1.53 -2.22
CA SER A 92 -7.19 -1.64 -1.68
C SER A 92 -7.79 -2.99 -2.03
N TYR A 93 -7.69 -3.40 -3.28
CA TYR A 93 -8.15 -4.73 -3.71
C TYR A 93 -7.51 -5.87 -2.90
N LEU A 94 -6.19 -5.84 -2.68
CA LEU A 94 -5.50 -6.87 -1.88
C LEU A 94 -5.92 -6.85 -0.41
N ASN A 95 -6.20 -5.67 0.14
CA ASN A 95 -6.73 -5.51 1.50
C ASN A 95 -8.13 -6.11 1.60
N ASP A 96 -9.03 -5.77 0.66
CA ASP A 96 -10.40 -6.27 0.62
C ASP A 96 -10.45 -7.80 0.54
N GLU A 97 -9.61 -8.39 -0.32
CA GLU A 97 -9.49 -9.83 -0.46
C GLU A 97 -8.97 -10.52 0.81
N TYR A 98 -8.00 -9.88 1.50
CA TYR A 98 -7.47 -10.39 2.77
C TYR A 98 -8.51 -10.30 3.88
N LEU A 99 -9.24 -9.18 3.97
CA LEU A 99 -10.29 -8.95 4.95
C LEU A 99 -11.49 -9.88 4.70
N ALA A 100 -11.93 -10.03 3.44
CA ALA A 100 -13.01 -10.93 3.09
C ALA A 100 -12.68 -12.36 3.52
N ASP A 101 -11.47 -12.85 3.26
CA ASP A 101 -11.05 -14.19 3.71
C ASP A 101 -11.07 -14.31 5.24
N PHE A 102 -10.67 -13.27 5.97
CA PHE A 102 -10.72 -13.26 7.43
C PHE A 102 -12.17 -13.30 7.95
N TYR A 103 -13.03 -12.38 7.50
CA TYR A 103 -14.36 -12.23 8.05
C TYR A 103 -15.34 -13.35 7.62
N HIS A 104 -15.06 -14.04 6.50
CA HIS A 104 -15.88 -15.17 6.05
C HIS A 104 -15.38 -16.53 6.57
N SER A 105 -14.07 -16.72 6.73
CA SER A 105 -13.49 -18.02 7.07
C SER A 105 -13.04 -18.16 8.53
N SER A 106 -13.09 -17.08 9.30
CA SER A 106 -12.69 -17.05 10.71
C SER A 106 -13.86 -16.59 11.58
N GLU A 107 -13.77 -16.80 12.89
CA GLU A 107 -14.68 -16.20 13.85
C GLU A 107 -14.11 -14.85 14.32
N PRO A 108 -14.55 -13.72 13.75
CA PRO A 108 -14.09 -12.41 14.19
C PRO A 108 -14.51 -12.16 15.64
N LYS A 109 -13.66 -11.52 16.40
CA LYS A 109 -14.00 -11.08 17.75
C LYS A 109 -15.03 -9.96 17.65
N LEU A 110 -16.13 -10.14 18.39
CA LEU A 110 -17.23 -9.18 18.44
C LEU A 110 -17.40 -8.64 19.87
N TRP A 111 -17.84 -7.41 19.98
CA TRP A 111 -18.30 -6.82 21.21
C TRP A 111 -19.83 -6.78 21.21
N ASN A 112 -20.45 -7.56 22.09
CA ASN A 112 -21.91 -7.73 22.14
C ASN A 112 -22.56 -8.03 20.77
N GLY A 113 -21.89 -8.83 19.93
CA GLY A 113 -22.38 -9.20 18.58
C GLY A 113 -22.04 -8.20 17.47
N PHE A 114 -21.29 -7.13 17.75
CA PHE A 114 -20.94 -6.09 16.79
C PHE A 114 -19.41 -5.98 16.61
N LEU A 115 -18.98 -5.54 15.43
CA LEU A 115 -17.60 -5.10 15.22
C LEU A 115 -17.38 -3.77 15.97
N LEU A 116 -16.30 -3.68 16.72
CA LEU A 116 -15.90 -2.46 17.41
C LEU A 116 -14.92 -1.67 16.56
N LEU A 117 -15.41 -0.61 15.92
CA LEU A 117 -14.65 0.19 14.98
C LEU A 117 -14.22 1.52 15.61
N ALA A 118 -12.98 1.90 15.33
CA ALA A 118 -12.47 3.26 15.56
C ALA A 118 -12.27 3.96 14.22
N ILE A 119 -12.65 5.24 14.15
CA ILE A 119 -12.37 6.10 13.02
C ILE A 119 -11.51 7.26 13.54
N ASP A 120 -10.35 7.46 12.91
CA ASP A 120 -9.43 8.55 13.26
C ASP A 120 -8.91 9.23 12.01
N GLY A 121 -8.62 10.53 12.14
CA GLY A 121 -8.10 11.38 11.08
C GLY A 121 -6.79 12.04 11.49
N SER A 122 -5.74 11.76 10.71
CA SER A 122 -4.41 12.37 10.91
C SER A 122 -4.01 13.23 9.73
N LYS A 123 -3.30 14.35 10.02
CA LYS A 123 -2.74 15.21 8.97
C LYS A 123 -1.36 14.69 8.57
N ALA A 124 -1.23 14.24 7.34
CA ALA A 124 0.05 13.81 6.77
C ALA A 124 0.68 14.92 5.92
N GLU A 125 1.94 15.23 6.16
CA GLU A 125 2.71 16.11 5.28
C GLU A 125 3.09 15.34 4.01
N ILE A 126 2.80 15.92 2.85
CA ILE A 126 3.05 15.31 1.55
C ILE A 126 4.01 16.18 0.73
N PRO A 127 4.74 15.58 -0.25
CA PRO A 127 5.70 16.31 -1.07
C PRO A 127 5.08 17.54 -1.73
N ASN A 128 5.83 18.66 -1.72
CA ASN A 128 5.41 19.93 -2.29
C ASN A 128 5.59 19.92 -3.84
N SER A 129 4.73 19.15 -4.55
CA SER A 129 4.67 19.14 -6.02
C SER A 129 3.51 20.00 -6.52
N VAL A 130 3.51 20.33 -7.80
CA VAL A 130 2.44 21.09 -8.44
C VAL A 130 1.11 20.33 -8.32
N GLU A 131 1.10 19.05 -8.65
CA GLU A 131 -0.08 18.19 -8.59
C GLU A 131 -0.65 18.09 -7.16
N ASN A 132 0.23 18.02 -6.15
CA ASN A 132 -0.22 17.95 -4.77
C ASN A 132 -0.79 19.31 -4.28
N ARG A 133 -0.25 20.43 -4.77
CA ARG A 133 -0.81 21.77 -4.47
C ARG A 133 -2.20 21.97 -5.05
N GLU A 134 -2.40 21.49 -6.28
CA GLU A 134 -3.70 21.56 -6.96
C GLU A 134 -4.74 20.67 -6.27
N ARG A 135 -4.32 19.46 -5.86
CA ARG A 135 -5.21 18.48 -5.26
C ARG A 135 -5.54 18.74 -3.79
N PHE A 136 -4.57 19.17 -2.99
CA PHE A 136 -4.70 19.28 -1.52
C PHE A 136 -4.60 20.71 -0.99
N GLY A 137 -4.35 21.68 -1.86
CA GLY A 137 -4.20 23.08 -1.45
C GLY A 137 -2.88 23.34 -0.70
N LYS A 138 -2.68 24.59 -0.30
CA LYS A 138 -1.58 25.01 0.58
C LYS A 138 -2.13 25.30 1.97
N SER A 139 -1.52 24.72 2.98
CA SER A 139 -1.73 25.13 4.37
C SER A 139 -0.66 26.15 4.74
N ASN A 140 -1.06 27.40 4.96
CA ASN A 140 -0.14 28.43 5.43
C ASN A 140 0.01 28.30 6.95
N ASN A 141 1.23 27.96 7.39
CA ASN A 141 1.61 28.15 8.79
C ASN A 141 2.23 29.55 8.94
N GLN A 142 1.94 30.22 10.08
CA GLN A 142 2.47 31.54 10.41
C GLN A 142 4.01 31.66 10.40
N HIS A 143 4.72 30.54 10.31
CA HIS A 143 6.20 30.45 10.39
C HIS A 143 6.89 29.97 9.10
N SER A 144 6.18 29.79 7.97
CA SER A 144 6.80 29.31 6.72
C SER A 144 6.17 29.99 5.50
N GLU A 145 6.95 30.83 4.84
CA GLU A 145 6.57 31.48 3.58
C GLU A 145 6.30 30.49 2.43
N LEU A 146 6.89 29.30 2.49
CA LEU A 146 6.76 28.29 1.44
C LEU A 146 5.48 27.45 1.52
N GLY A 147 4.73 27.52 2.63
CA GLY A 147 3.52 26.73 2.86
C GLY A 147 3.78 25.21 2.78
N GLN A 148 3.25 24.45 3.70
CA GLN A 148 3.31 22.99 3.68
C GLN A 148 2.03 22.44 3.03
N ILE A 149 2.17 21.37 2.24
CA ILE A 149 1.02 20.66 1.73
C ILE A 149 0.72 19.50 2.68
N ARG A 150 -0.51 19.43 3.14
CA ARG A 150 -0.98 18.35 4.03
C ARG A 150 -2.24 17.73 3.46
N ALA A 151 -2.35 16.44 3.61
CA ALA A 151 -3.56 15.67 3.34
C ALA A 151 -4.17 15.18 4.65
N LEU A 152 -5.48 15.09 4.72
CA LEU A 152 -6.17 14.37 5.78
C LEU A 152 -6.15 12.88 5.41
N VAL A 153 -5.62 12.06 6.32
CA VAL A 153 -5.65 10.60 6.20
C VAL A 153 -6.63 10.10 7.25
N SER A 154 -7.81 9.68 6.82
CA SER A 154 -8.82 9.07 7.67
C SER A 154 -8.72 7.56 7.56
N SER A 155 -8.75 6.87 8.70
CA SER A 155 -8.68 5.41 8.73
C SER A 155 -9.79 4.83 9.58
N MET A 156 -10.33 3.68 9.14
CA MET A 156 -11.29 2.87 9.88
C MET A 156 -10.60 1.60 10.35
N TYR A 157 -10.58 1.37 11.65
CA TYR A 157 -9.82 0.30 12.29
C TYR A 157 -10.73 -0.58 13.16
N ASP A 158 -10.67 -1.89 12.96
CA ASP A 158 -11.31 -2.89 13.82
C ASP A 158 -10.41 -3.14 15.05
N ILE A 159 -10.87 -2.66 16.20
CA ILE A 159 -10.07 -2.66 17.44
C ILE A 159 -9.80 -4.07 17.94
N LEU A 160 -10.82 -4.95 17.87
CA LEU A 160 -10.73 -6.30 18.45
C LEU A 160 -9.94 -7.26 17.57
N ASN A 161 -10.05 -7.10 16.24
CA ASN A 161 -9.38 -7.96 15.27
C ASN A 161 -8.08 -7.37 14.74
N GLN A 162 -7.82 -6.08 15.04
CA GLN A 162 -6.57 -5.37 14.71
C GLN A 162 -6.31 -5.26 13.21
N PHE A 163 -7.35 -4.88 12.44
CA PHE A 163 -7.27 -4.64 11.00
C PHE A 163 -7.68 -3.22 10.64
N TYR A 164 -6.95 -2.63 9.70
CA TYR A 164 -7.44 -1.47 8.96
C TYR A 164 -8.44 -1.95 7.91
N LEU A 165 -9.68 -1.47 8.01
CA LEU A 165 -10.75 -1.83 7.08
C LEU A 165 -10.73 -0.92 5.86
N ASP A 166 -10.49 0.38 6.08
CA ASP A 166 -10.43 1.38 5.02
C ASP A 166 -9.51 2.53 5.38
N ILE A 167 -8.93 3.17 4.36
CA ILE A 167 -8.09 4.37 4.49
C ILE A 167 -8.44 5.33 3.36
N GLU A 168 -8.86 6.53 3.72
CA GLU A 168 -9.14 7.62 2.78
C GLU A 168 -8.10 8.73 2.90
N ILE A 169 -7.71 9.29 1.75
CA ILE A 169 -6.83 10.46 1.67
C ILE A 169 -7.60 11.61 1.01
N SER A 170 -7.90 12.63 1.78
CA SER A 170 -8.72 13.76 1.35
C SER A 170 -8.04 15.10 1.59
N HIS A 171 -8.66 16.16 1.05
CA HIS A 171 -8.29 17.54 1.30
C HIS A 171 -8.57 17.93 2.76
N ILE A 172 -7.74 18.79 3.35
CA ILE A 172 -8.03 19.39 4.64
C ILE A 172 -8.96 20.58 4.38
N SER A 173 -10.22 20.44 4.78
CA SER A 173 -11.19 21.52 4.75
C SER A 173 -10.88 22.57 5.84
#